data_ad31c2ae720c206ec9fcfa6a8964a41a
#
_entry.id   ad31c2ae720c206ec9fcfa6a8964a41a
#
_cell.length_a   1.000
_cell.length_b   1.000
_cell.length_c   1.000
_cell.angle_alpha   90.00
_cell.angle_beta   90.00
_cell.angle_gamma   90.00
#
_symmetry.space_group_name_H-M   'P 1'
#
loop_
_entity.id
_entity.type
_entity.pdbx_description
1 polymer ?
#
loop_
_entity_poly.entity_id
_entity_poly.type
_entity_poly.pdbx_seq_one_letter_code
_entity_poly.pdbx_strand_id
1 'polypeptide(L)'
;MLEVSNQHIDNKKLSDEELIIAFQNGNVAAFNELVLRYKDKLVNFLFRYTGNRDDAEDLAQDTFVKLYRSKHLYKEIAKFSTWFYTIAINTAKTDSRKKNRYNSISLSEFDPDEDKDYELTANVISPEDSANASMEHHYIQKAIDALEDYFKEVIILRDIQDLDYDEIAEITGLPLGTVKSRINRGREKLKKSLSKIYNNKT
;
A
#
# COMPACT_ATOMS: atom_id res chain seq x y z
N MET A 1 19.74 22.10 -38.24
CA MET A 1 18.49 22.43 -37.52
C MET A 1 17.60 21.22 -37.63
N LEU A 2 17.60 20.38 -36.63
CA LEU A 2 16.66 19.24 -36.54
C LEU A 2 15.46 19.73 -35.73
N GLU A 3 14.33 19.92 -36.41
CA GLU A 3 13.04 20.16 -35.78
C GLU A 3 12.70 18.95 -34.93
N VAL A 4 12.79 19.10 -33.60
CA VAL A 4 12.21 18.16 -32.63
C VAL A 4 10.69 18.37 -32.73
N SER A 5 10.04 17.54 -33.52
CA SER A 5 8.58 17.43 -33.54
C SER A 5 8.08 17.15 -32.12
N ASN A 6 7.58 18.17 -31.46
CA ASN A 6 6.96 18.11 -30.16
C ASN A 6 5.57 17.47 -30.35
N GLN A 7 5.53 16.14 -30.60
CA GLN A 7 4.29 15.39 -30.54
C GLN A 7 3.79 15.45 -29.09
N HIS A 8 2.72 16.18 -28.89
CA HIS A 8 2.00 16.21 -27.62
C HIS A 8 1.40 14.81 -27.39
N ILE A 9 2.20 13.91 -26.82
CA ILE A 9 1.75 12.56 -26.46
C ILE A 9 0.72 12.74 -25.37
N ASP A 10 -0.51 12.27 -25.62
CA ASP A 10 -1.57 12.27 -24.61
C ASP A 10 -1.25 11.18 -23.59
N ASN A 11 -0.52 11.56 -22.54
CA ASN A 11 -0.07 10.64 -21.48
C ASN A 11 -1.23 9.85 -20.84
N LYS A 12 -2.46 10.34 -20.89
CA LYS A 12 -3.64 9.66 -20.36
C LYS A 12 -3.97 8.35 -21.08
N LYS A 13 -3.53 8.19 -22.33
CA LYS A 13 -3.77 7.00 -23.15
C LYS A 13 -2.65 5.97 -23.08
N LEU A 14 -1.51 6.33 -22.52
CA LEU A 14 -0.37 5.43 -22.39
C LEU A 14 -0.59 4.41 -21.28
N SER A 15 -0.07 3.20 -21.45
CA SER A 15 0.05 2.21 -20.37
C SER A 15 1.02 2.70 -19.28
N ASP A 16 0.99 2.08 -18.12
CA ASP A 16 1.89 2.44 -17.02
C ASP A 16 3.36 2.14 -17.38
N GLU A 17 3.59 1.09 -18.17
CA GLU A 17 4.89 0.72 -18.71
C GLU A 17 5.40 1.77 -19.71
N GLU A 18 4.55 2.23 -20.62
CA GLU A 18 4.89 3.30 -21.55
C GLU A 18 5.18 4.62 -20.82
N LEU A 19 4.41 4.92 -19.77
CA LEU A 19 4.63 6.12 -18.95
C LEU A 19 5.98 6.09 -18.23
N ILE A 20 6.35 4.98 -17.58
CA ILE A 20 7.65 4.92 -16.90
C ILE A 20 8.81 5.01 -17.88
N ILE A 21 8.70 4.40 -19.07
CA ILE A 21 9.70 4.51 -20.12
C ILE A 21 9.79 5.96 -20.66
N ALA A 22 8.66 6.62 -20.90
CA ALA A 22 8.64 8.04 -21.27
C ALA A 22 9.29 8.91 -20.21
N PHE A 23 9.05 8.60 -18.92
CA PHE A 23 9.68 9.31 -17.79
C PHE A 23 11.19 9.04 -17.71
N GLN A 24 11.67 7.83 -17.99
CA GLN A 24 13.10 7.52 -18.09
C GLN A 24 13.77 8.40 -19.16
N ASN A 25 13.08 8.63 -20.28
CA ASN A 25 13.53 9.47 -21.40
C ASN A 25 13.33 10.99 -21.17
N GLY A 26 12.98 11.42 -19.95
CA GLY A 26 12.93 12.82 -19.56
C GLY A 26 11.53 13.45 -19.58
N ASN A 27 10.46 12.72 -19.95
CA ASN A 27 9.09 13.24 -19.92
C ASN A 27 8.55 13.28 -18.48
N VAL A 28 8.70 14.43 -17.80
CA VAL A 28 8.21 14.63 -16.44
C VAL A 28 6.67 14.56 -16.36
N ALA A 29 5.96 14.95 -17.43
CA ALA A 29 4.50 14.86 -17.44
C ALA A 29 4.00 13.40 -17.37
N ALA A 30 4.77 12.43 -17.87
CA ALA A 30 4.48 11.00 -17.71
C ALA A 30 4.59 10.56 -16.24
N PHE A 31 5.55 11.07 -15.48
CA PHE A 31 5.63 10.84 -14.03
C PHE A 31 4.41 11.43 -13.31
N ASN A 32 4.00 12.65 -13.64
CA ASN A 32 2.80 13.25 -13.03
C ASN A 32 1.55 12.40 -13.29
N GLU A 33 1.41 11.82 -14.49
CA GLU A 33 0.30 10.91 -14.80
C GLU A 33 0.36 9.63 -13.94
N LEU A 34 1.53 9.03 -13.76
CA LEU A 34 1.72 7.89 -12.85
C LEU A 34 1.32 8.25 -11.40
N VAL A 35 1.73 9.43 -10.92
CA VAL A 35 1.33 9.91 -9.59
C VAL A 35 -0.19 10.03 -9.50
N LEU A 36 -0.86 10.60 -10.49
CA LEU A 36 -2.32 10.73 -10.51
C LEU A 36 -3.04 9.38 -10.47
N ARG A 37 -2.54 8.37 -11.21
CA ARG A 37 -3.11 7.02 -11.23
C ARG A 37 -2.94 6.24 -9.94
N TYR A 38 -1.83 6.46 -9.26
CA TYR A 38 -1.41 5.61 -8.14
C TYR A 38 -1.54 6.26 -6.76
N LYS A 39 -1.65 7.59 -6.62
CA LYS A 39 -1.64 8.27 -5.33
C LYS A 39 -2.67 7.72 -4.35
N ASP A 40 -3.93 7.63 -4.76
CA ASP A 40 -5.02 7.20 -3.87
C ASP A 40 -4.92 5.69 -3.56
N LYS A 41 -4.56 4.88 -4.56
CA LYS A 41 -4.32 3.44 -4.39
C LYS A 41 -3.16 3.18 -3.43
N LEU A 42 -2.07 3.94 -3.58
CA LEU A 42 -0.88 3.80 -2.74
C LEU A 42 -1.15 4.23 -1.29
N VAL A 43 -1.81 5.37 -1.07
CA VAL A 43 -2.19 5.82 0.28
C VAL A 43 -3.10 4.78 0.94
N ASN A 44 -4.13 4.29 0.23
CA ASN A 44 -5.00 3.24 0.76
C ASN A 44 -4.24 1.95 1.10
N PHE A 45 -3.33 1.52 0.22
CA PHE A 45 -2.47 0.36 0.46
C PHE A 45 -1.62 0.54 1.72
N LEU A 46 -0.93 1.68 1.84
CA LEU A 46 -0.06 1.97 2.97
C LEU A 46 -0.86 2.18 4.27
N PHE A 47 -2.05 2.80 4.19
CA PHE A 47 -2.95 2.89 5.34
C PHE A 47 -3.35 1.50 5.87
N ARG A 48 -3.69 0.55 4.98
CA ARG A 48 -3.99 -0.83 5.41
C ARG A 48 -2.79 -1.51 6.05
N TYR A 49 -1.58 -1.12 5.65
CA TYR A 49 -0.33 -1.68 6.20
C TYR A 49 0.04 -1.05 7.54
N THR A 50 -0.07 0.27 7.69
CA THR A 50 0.39 1.04 8.87
C THR A 50 -0.69 1.19 9.94
N GLY A 51 -1.97 1.18 9.56
CA GLY A 51 -3.09 1.51 10.43
C GLY A 51 -3.22 3.00 10.75
N ASN A 52 -2.33 3.86 10.25
CA ASN A 52 -2.30 5.30 10.48
C ASN A 52 -2.28 6.05 9.15
N ARG A 53 -3.13 7.09 9.01
CA ARG A 53 -3.27 7.82 7.76
C ARG A 53 -2.10 8.74 7.47
N ASP A 54 -1.61 9.44 8.48
CA ASP A 54 -0.49 10.37 8.33
C ASP A 54 0.78 9.60 7.94
N ASP A 55 1.05 8.48 8.62
CA ASP A 55 2.13 7.56 8.26
C ASP A 55 1.99 7.04 6.82
N ALA A 56 0.77 6.74 6.38
CA ALA A 56 0.52 6.25 5.03
C ALA A 56 0.77 7.32 3.96
N GLU A 57 0.39 8.57 4.23
CA GLU A 57 0.62 9.70 3.33
C GLU A 57 2.13 10.02 3.23
N ASP A 58 2.85 10.03 4.33
CA ASP A 58 4.30 10.24 4.36
C ASP A 58 5.04 9.13 3.59
N LEU A 59 4.67 7.87 3.84
CA LEU A 59 5.26 6.73 3.14
C LEU A 59 4.92 6.72 1.64
N ALA A 60 3.74 7.23 1.26
CA ALA A 60 3.37 7.39 -0.14
C ALA A 60 4.24 8.44 -0.82
N GLN A 61 4.49 9.58 -0.18
CA GLN A 61 5.41 10.60 -0.68
C GLN A 61 6.82 10.03 -0.83
N ASP A 62 7.34 9.35 0.18
CA ASP A 62 8.65 8.70 0.15
C ASP A 62 8.75 7.67 -0.98
N THR A 63 7.69 6.92 -1.24
CA THR A 63 7.61 5.94 -2.33
C THR A 63 7.71 6.62 -3.69
N PHE A 64 6.98 7.73 -3.92
CA PHE A 64 7.09 8.49 -5.16
C PHE A 64 8.45 9.16 -5.34
N VAL A 65 9.07 9.65 -4.27
CA VAL A 65 10.45 10.18 -4.33
C VAL A 65 11.44 9.07 -4.71
N LYS A 66 11.27 7.86 -4.16
CA LYS A 66 12.10 6.71 -4.53
C LYS A 66 11.87 6.29 -5.98
N LEU A 67 10.62 6.22 -6.44
CA LEU A 67 10.28 5.98 -7.84
C LEU A 67 10.98 6.98 -8.75
N TYR A 68 10.90 8.28 -8.44
CA TYR A 68 11.54 9.34 -9.21
C TYR A 68 13.05 9.12 -9.34
N ARG A 69 13.72 8.82 -8.23
CA ARG A 69 15.18 8.62 -8.17
C ARG A 69 15.63 7.32 -8.83
N SER A 70 14.83 6.26 -8.72
CA SER A 70 15.19 4.92 -9.21
C SER A 70 14.55 4.55 -10.55
N LYS A 71 13.90 5.51 -11.26
CA LYS A 71 13.18 5.25 -12.51
C LYS A 71 13.98 4.43 -13.54
N HIS A 72 15.29 4.67 -13.64
CA HIS A 72 16.20 3.98 -14.56
C HIS A 72 16.44 2.50 -14.21
N LEU A 73 16.04 2.05 -13.02
CA LEU A 73 16.14 0.65 -12.61
C LEU A 73 14.96 -0.19 -13.11
N TYR A 74 13.83 0.46 -13.48
CA TYR A 74 12.73 -0.26 -14.09
C TYR A 74 13.15 -0.86 -15.43
N LYS A 75 12.82 -2.14 -15.61
CA LYS A 75 13.00 -2.87 -16.85
C LYS A 75 11.65 -3.46 -17.24
N GLU A 76 11.34 -3.45 -18.52
CA GLU A 76 10.08 -4.00 -19.08
C GLU A 76 10.05 -5.55 -19.06
N ILE A 77 10.47 -6.14 -17.95
CA ILE A 77 10.43 -7.59 -17.70
C ILE A 77 9.20 -7.94 -16.85
N ALA A 78 8.78 -7.01 -15.98
CA ALA A 78 7.65 -7.14 -15.08
C ALA A 78 6.69 -5.96 -15.27
N LYS A 79 5.43 -6.13 -14.83
CA LYS A 79 4.47 -5.02 -14.81
C LYS A 79 4.99 -3.87 -13.96
N PHE A 80 4.70 -2.64 -14.38
CA PHE A 80 5.06 -1.46 -13.60
C PHE A 80 4.48 -1.51 -12.19
N SER A 81 3.22 -1.94 -12.02
CA SER A 81 2.55 -2.09 -10.73
C SER A 81 3.33 -2.99 -9.76
N THR A 82 3.81 -4.13 -10.22
CA THR A 82 4.60 -5.08 -9.42
C THR A 82 5.88 -4.42 -8.90
N TRP A 83 6.63 -3.76 -9.77
CA TRP A 83 7.85 -3.04 -9.40
C TRP A 83 7.55 -1.88 -8.44
N PHE A 84 6.48 -1.12 -8.69
CA PHE A 84 6.07 0.01 -7.85
C PHE A 84 5.66 -0.42 -6.44
N TYR A 85 4.83 -1.47 -6.31
CA TYR A 85 4.47 -2.02 -5.00
C TYR A 85 5.66 -2.65 -4.27
N THR A 86 6.67 -3.16 -4.99
CA THR A 86 7.93 -3.59 -4.38
C THR A 86 8.64 -2.42 -3.68
N ILE A 87 8.68 -1.24 -4.31
CA ILE A 87 9.24 -0.02 -3.70
C ILE A 87 8.41 0.36 -2.46
N ALA A 88 7.08 0.35 -2.56
CA ALA A 88 6.17 0.72 -1.48
C ALA A 88 6.33 -0.19 -0.25
N ILE A 89 6.32 -1.51 -0.44
CA ILE A 89 6.50 -2.49 0.65
C ILE A 89 7.86 -2.34 1.32
N ASN A 90 8.93 -2.19 0.54
CA ASN A 90 10.27 -2.00 1.09
C ASN A 90 10.38 -0.67 1.86
N THR A 91 9.64 0.36 1.45
CA THR A 91 9.56 1.64 2.18
C THR A 91 8.86 1.44 3.52
N ALA A 92 7.69 0.81 3.53
CA ALA A 92 6.92 0.52 4.74
C ALA A 92 7.68 -0.39 5.71
N LYS A 93 8.30 -1.47 5.23
CA LYS A 93 9.14 -2.36 6.06
C LYS A 93 10.32 -1.64 6.71
N THR A 94 10.94 -0.72 5.98
CA THR A 94 12.06 0.06 6.50
C THR A 94 11.62 1.00 7.61
N ASP A 95 10.46 1.64 7.44
CA ASP A 95 9.88 2.53 8.45
C ASP A 95 9.46 1.74 9.71
N SER A 96 8.72 0.64 9.55
CA SER A 96 8.33 -0.23 10.66
C SER A 96 9.53 -0.70 11.49
N ARG A 97 10.63 -1.10 10.83
CA ARG A 97 11.87 -1.48 11.54
C ARG A 97 12.49 -0.31 12.31
N LYS A 98 12.43 0.91 11.77
CA LYS A 98 12.91 2.11 12.47
C LYS A 98 12.04 2.38 13.71
N LYS A 99 10.73 2.40 13.57
CA LYS A 99 9.78 2.62 14.67
C LYS A 99 9.97 1.58 15.78
N ASN A 100 10.06 0.30 15.44
CA ASN A 100 10.29 -0.76 16.41
C ASN A 100 11.64 -0.62 17.14
N ARG A 101 12.68 -0.13 16.46
CA ARG A 101 13.98 0.14 17.12
C ARG A 101 13.88 1.31 18.09
N TYR A 102 13.21 2.40 17.73
CA TYR A 102 12.98 3.54 18.62
C TYR A 102 12.14 3.13 19.83
N ASN A 103 11.05 2.39 19.63
CA ASN A 103 10.21 1.90 20.71
C ASN A 103 10.97 0.95 21.65
N SER A 104 11.85 0.09 21.16
CA SER A 104 12.65 -0.80 22.02
C SER A 104 13.70 -0.03 22.85
N ILE A 105 14.15 1.12 22.40
CA ILE A 105 15.08 1.99 23.16
C ILE A 105 14.27 2.85 24.16
N SER A 106 13.07 3.27 23.82
CA SER A 106 12.18 4.09 24.66
C SER A 106 11.43 3.28 25.72
N LEU A 107 11.20 1.98 25.54
CA LEU A 107 10.52 1.09 26.50
C LEU A 107 11.29 0.85 27.80
N SER A 108 12.49 1.42 27.98
CA SER A 108 13.13 1.49 29.28
C SER A 108 12.59 2.61 30.18
N GLU A 109 11.69 3.47 29.71
CA GLU A 109 11.22 4.67 30.43
C GLU A 109 9.69 5.01 30.33
N PHE A 110 8.82 4.20 29.70
CA PHE A 110 7.40 4.63 29.55
C PHE A 110 6.36 3.51 29.72
N ASP A 111 5.23 3.93 30.36
CA ASP A 111 4.03 3.18 30.75
C ASP A 111 3.12 2.86 29.54
N PRO A 112 2.49 1.67 29.45
CA PRO A 112 1.71 1.26 28.28
C PRO A 112 0.21 1.47 28.45
N ASP A 113 -0.26 2.70 28.31
CA ASP A 113 -1.70 3.01 28.16
C ASP A 113 -1.93 4.29 27.35
N GLU A 114 -1.84 4.18 26.04
CA GLU A 114 -2.45 5.14 25.13
C GLU A 114 -3.33 4.42 24.11
N ASP A 115 -4.64 4.43 24.37
CA ASP A 115 -5.69 4.14 23.41
C ASP A 115 -5.60 5.16 22.24
N LYS A 116 -5.14 4.72 21.08
CA LYS A 116 -5.15 5.57 19.87
C LYS A 116 -6.53 5.55 19.24
N ASP A 117 -7.31 6.56 19.53
CA ASP A 117 -8.55 6.88 18.81
C ASP A 117 -8.21 7.26 17.35
N TYR A 118 -8.71 6.46 16.40
CA TYR A 118 -8.59 6.73 14.99
C TYR A 118 -9.77 7.54 14.51
N GLU A 119 -9.58 8.84 14.28
CA GLU A 119 -10.55 9.68 13.55
C GLU A 119 -10.53 9.34 12.05
N LEU A 120 -11.63 8.77 11.57
CA LEU A 120 -11.89 8.57 10.16
C LEU A 120 -12.56 9.81 9.55
N THR A 121 -11.83 10.57 8.76
CA THR A 121 -12.45 11.59 7.89
C THR A 121 -13.20 10.91 6.75
N ALA A 122 -14.53 10.81 6.88
CA ALA A 122 -15.43 10.25 5.89
C ALA A 122 -15.64 11.23 4.72
N ASN A 123 -15.45 10.76 3.51
CA ASN A 123 -16.02 11.40 2.31
C ASN A 123 -17.56 11.24 2.32
N VAL A 124 -18.25 12.34 2.00
CA VAL A 124 -19.68 12.55 2.13
C VAL A 124 -20.51 11.55 1.33
N ILE A 125 -21.04 10.57 2.04
CA ILE A 125 -22.17 9.72 1.65
C ILE A 125 -23.19 9.90 2.78
N SER A 126 -24.52 9.67 2.52
CA SER A 126 -25.60 9.85 3.47
C SER A 126 -25.25 9.47 4.93
N PRO A 127 -25.70 10.22 5.94
CA PRO A 127 -25.20 10.08 7.33
C PRO A 127 -25.35 8.69 7.95
N GLU A 128 -26.40 7.94 7.61
CA GLU A 128 -26.64 6.60 8.18
C GLU A 128 -25.85 5.51 7.47
N ASP A 129 -25.74 5.57 6.14
CA ASP A 129 -24.93 4.62 5.35
C ASP A 129 -23.43 4.87 5.56
N SER A 130 -23.05 6.12 5.76
CA SER A 130 -21.64 6.48 6.03
C SER A 130 -21.18 6.04 7.41
N ALA A 131 -22.05 6.09 8.43
CA ALA A 131 -21.71 5.62 9.77
C ALA A 131 -21.51 4.11 9.81
N ASN A 132 -22.37 3.34 9.15
CA ASN A 132 -22.25 1.88 9.07
C ASN A 132 -21.02 1.46 8.24
N ALA A 133 -20.79 2.08 7.08
CA ALA A 133 -19.61 1.84 6.26
C ALA A 133 -18.32 2.21 7.00
N SER A 134 -18.32 3.33 7.73
CA SER A 134 -17.19 3.76 8.57
C SER A 134 -16.88 2.74 9.66
N MET A 135 -17.91 2.21 10.35
CA MET A 135 -17.73 1.17 11.38
C MET A 135 -17.20 -0.14 10.77
N GLU A 136 -17.70 -0.57 9.63
CA GLU A 136 -17.19 -1.77 8.95
C GLU A 136 -15.72 -1.60 8.55
N HIS A 137 -15.36 -0.45 7.97
CA HIS A 137 -13.98 -0.13 7.62
C HIS A 137 -13.05 -0.18 8.85
N HIS A 138 -13.50 0.34 9.99
CA HIS A 138 -12.78 0.29 11.26
C HIS A 138 -12.56 -1.15 11.75
N TYR A 139 -13.60 -2.00 11.71
CA TYR A 139 -13.46 -3.40 12.12
C TYR A 139 -12.54 -4.19 11.20
N ILE A 140 -12.62 -3.96 9.90
CA ILE A 140 -11.72 -4.58 8.93
C ILE A 140 -10.28 -4.14 9.22
N GLN A 141 -10.04 -2.85 9.49
CA GLN A 141 -8.70 -2.35 9.82
C GLN A 141 -8.19 -2.99 11.11
N LYS A 142 -8.97 -3.01 12.20
CA LYS A 142 -8.60 -3.69 13.46
C LYS A 142 -8.26 -5.18 13.24
N ALA A 143 -9.02 -5.85 12.39
CA ALA A 143 -8.75 -7.25 12.08
C ALA A 143 -7.45 -7.44 11.26
N ILE A 144 -7.14 -6.51 10.36
CA ILE A 144 -5.89 -6.50 9.60
C ILE A 144 -4.71 -6.18 10.54
N ASP A 145 -4.86 -5.24 11.47
CA ASP A 145 -3.80 -4.84 12.40
C ASP A 145 -3.44 -5.96 13.38
N ALA A 146 -4.41 -6.83 13.69
CA ALA A 146 -4.18 -8.02 14.51
C ALA A 146 -3.46 -9.17 13.78
N LEU A 147 -3.23 -9.04 12.46
CA LEU A 147 -2.44 -10.01 11.71
C LEU A 147 -0.95 -9.79 11.93
N GLU A 148 -0.19 -10.89 11.98
CA GLU A 148 1.27 -10.82 11.89
C GLU A 148 1.71 -10.26 10.54
N ASP A 149 2.75 -9.44 10.52
CA ASP A 149 3.21 -8.68 9.34
C ASP A 149 3.32 -9.51 8.06
N TYR A 150 3.79 -10.77 8.18
CA TYR A 150 3.95 -11.66 7.03
C TYR A 150 2.63 -12.21 6.47
N PHE A 151 1.52 -12.19 7.23
CA PHE A 151 0.18 -12.44 6.70
C PHE A 151 -0.45 -11.16 6.18
N LYS A 152 -0.32 -10.06 6.93
CA LYS A 152 -0.83 -8.73 6.57
C LYS A 152 -0.37 -8.35 5.16
N GLU A 153 0.91 -8.47 4.86
CA GLU A 153 1.51 -8.14 3.58
C GLU A 153 0.80 -8.84 2.39
N VAL A 154 0.68 -10.16 2.45
CA VAL A 154 0.10 -10.94 1.33
C VAL A 154 -1.42 -10.77 1.22
N ILE A 155 -2.12 -10.53 2.33
CA ILE A 155 -3.56 -10.25 2.35
C ILE A 155 -3.85 -8.90 1.71
N ILE A 156 -3.11 -7.85 2.06
CA ILE A 156 -3.31 -6.52 1.48
C ILE A 156 -3.03 -6.56 -0.03
N LEU A 157 -1.94 -7.20 -0.45
CA LEU A 157 -1.62 -7.32 -1.87
C LEU A 157 -2.68 -8.11 -2.64
N ARG A 158 -3.21 -9.20 -2.08
CA ARG A 158 -4.20 -10.04 -2.75
C ARG A 158 -5.60 -9.49 -2.69
N ASP A 159 -6.09 -9.18 -1.48
CA ASP A 159 -7.52 -8.96 -1.23
C ASP A 159 -7.92 -7.48 -1.35
N ILE A 160 -6.94 -6.56 -1.32
CA ILE A 160 -7.18 -5.12 -1.44
C ILE A 160 -6.63 -4.56 -2.75
N GLN A 161 -5.45 -5.01 -3.21
CA GLN A 161 -4.86 -4.56 -4.47
C GLN A 161 -5.17 -5.49 -5.65
N ASP A 162 -5.84 -6.62 -5.39
CA ASP A 162 -6.23 -7.64 -6.38
C ASP A 162 -5.08 -8.15 -7.26
N LEU A 163 -3.85 -8.17 -6.72
CA LEU A 163 -2.70 -8.71 -7.42
C LEU A 163 -2.76 -10.23 -7.47
N ASP A 164 -2.27 -10.83 -8.55
CA ASP A 164 -2.21 -12.27 -8.64
C ASP A 164 -1.05 -12.88 -7.82
N TYR A 165 -1.06 -14.20 -7.66
CA TYR A 165 -0.10 -14.87 -6.78
C TYR A 165 1.34 -14.78 -7.28
N ASP A 166 1.54 -14.73 -8.59
CA ASP A 166 2.87 -14.62 -9.19
C ASP A 166 3.41 -13.21 -8.98
N GLU A 167 2.59 -12.17 -9.15
CA GLU A 167 2.95 -10.79 -8.83
C GLU A 167 3.30 -10.63 -7.35
N ILE A 168 2.51 -11.23 -6.44
CA ILE A 168 2.79 -11.19 -5.01
C ILE A 168 4.10 -11.93 -4.67
N ALA A 169 4.38 -13.06 -5.34
CA ALA A 169 5.63 -13.78 -5.17
C ALA A 169 6.83 -12.91 -5.58
N GLU A 170 6.72 -12.19 -6.68
CA GLU A 170 7.75 -11.26 -7.16
C GLU A 170 7.95 -10.08 -6.20
N ILE A 171 6.86 -9.42 -5.77
CA ILE A 171 6.91 -8.27 -4.83
C ILE A 171 7.54 -8.67 -3.49
N THR A 172 7.16 -9.84 -2.96
CA THR A 172 7.57 -10.26 -1.61
C THR A 172 8.89 -11.03 -1.59
N GLY A 173 9.33 -11.54 -2.76
CA GLY A 173 10.48 -12.44 -2.87
C GLY A 173 10.20 -13.84 -2.30
N LEU A 174 8.93 -14.23 -2.13
CA LEU A 174 8.54 -15.51 -1.54
C LEU A 174 8.24 -16.56 -2.62
N PRO A 175 8.53 -17.85 -2.37
CA PRO A 175 8.06 -18.91 -3.23
C PRO A 175 6.52 -18.90 -3.37
N LEU A 176 5.99 -19.17 -4.57
CA LEU A 176 4.55 -19.18 -4.87
C LEU A 176 3.72 -20.04 -3.91
N GLY A 177 4.24 -21.22 -3.51
CA GLY A 177 3.61 -22.09 -2.52
C GLY A 177 3.50 -21.43 -1.14
N THR A 178 4.51 -20.62 -0.76
CA THR A 178 4.50 -19.84 0.48
C THR A 178 3.47 -18.72 0.42
N VAL A 179 3.37 -18.01 -0.71
CA VAL A 179 2.34 -16.98 -0.93
C VAL A 179 0.95 -17.57 -0.76
N LYS A 180 0.64 -18.68 -1.49
CA LYS A 180 -0.66 -19.38 -1.39
C LYS A 180 -0.99 -19.79 0.05
N SER A 181 -0.04 -20.39 0.75
CA SER A 181 -0.26 -20.87 2.13
C SER A 181 -0.45 -19.70 3.10
N ARG A 182 0.31 -18.59 2.94
CA ARG A 182 0.16 -17.39 3.77
C ARG A 182 -1.19 -16.71 3.54
N ILE A 183 -1.64 -16.58 2.29
CA ILE A 183 -2.95 -16.00 1.98
C ILE A 183 -4.06 -16.82 2.62
N ASN A 184 -4.07 -18.14 2.46
CA ASN A 184 -5.09 -19.01 3.06
C ASN A 184 -5.12 -18.90 4.59
N ARG A 185 -3.97 -18.99 5.26
CA ARG A 185 -3.88 -18.86 6.72
C ARG A 185 -4.22 -17.45 7.20
N GLY A 186 -3.80 -16.42 6.46
CA GLY A 186 -4.15 -15.03 6.76
C GLY A 186 -5.66 -14.79 6.69
N ARG A 187 -6.34 -15.31 5.68
CA ARG A 187 -7.80 -15.24 5.54
C ARG A 187 -8.53 -15.97 6.69
N GLU A 188 -8.03 -17.14 7.11
CA GLU A 188 -8.58 -17.86 8.28
C GLU A 188 -8.45 -17.04 9.56
N LYS A 189 -7.29 -16.43 9.81
CA LYS A 189 -7.08 -15.56 10.97
C LYS A 189 -7.97 -14.31 10.90
N LEU A 190 -8.06 -13.67 9.74
CA LEU A 190 -8.92 -12.51 9.51
C LEU A 190 -10.39 -12.84 9.78
N LYS A 191 -10.88 -13.98 9.25
CA LYS A 191 -12.24 -14.48 9.52
C LYS A 191 -12.49 -14.68 11.01
N LYS A 192 -11.54 -15.29 11.75
CA LYS A 192 -11.66 -15.50 13.20
C LYS A 192 -11.68 -14.18 13.97
N SER A 193 -10.85 -13.22 13.59
CA SER A 193 -10.81 -11.88 14.19
C SER A 193 -12.12 -11.13 13.98
N LEU A 194 -12.61 -11.08 12.73
CA LEU A 194 -13.88 -10.45 12.39
C LEU A 194 -15.06 -11.12 13.12
N SER A 195 -15.13 -12.46 13.17
CA SER A 195 -16.19 -13.17 13.89
C SER A 195 -16.24 -12.83 15.38
N LYS A 196 -15.09 -12.64 16.04
CA LYS A 196 -15.04 -12.20 17.44
C LYS A 196 -15.58 -10.77 17.60
N ILE A 197 -15.22 -9.87 16.68
CA ILE A 197 -15.67 -8.46 16.70
C ILE A 197 -17.19 -8.39 16.55
N TYR A 198 -17.76 -9.15 15.60
CA TYR A 198 -19.21 -9.17 15.36
C TYR A 198 -20.00 -9.85 16.47
N ASN A 199 -19.48 -10.95 17.07
CA ASN A 199 -20.15 -11.65 18.17
C ASN A 199 -20.13 -10.88 19.50
N ASN A 200 -19.18 -9.98 19.71
CA ASN A 200 -19.14 -9.13 20.91
C ASN A 200 -20.12 -7.93 20.83
N LYS A 201 -20.88 -7.78 19.73
CA LYS A 201 -21.91 -6.76 19.53
C LYS A 201 -23.34 -7.23 19.88
N THR A 202 -23.52 -8.52 20.11
CA THR A 202 -24.80 -9.14 20.56
C THR A 202 -24.81 -9.30 22.06
#